data_1e88345cfa4add8aef5e285bbc4e6a56
#
_entry.id   1e88345cfa4add8aef5e285bbc4e6a56
#
_cell.length_a   1.000
_cell.length_b   1.000
_cell.length_c   1.000
_cell.angle_alpha   90.00
_cell.angle_beta   90.00
_cell.angle_gamma   90.00
#
_symmetry.space_group_name_H-M   'P 1'
#
loop_
_entity.id
_entity.type
_entity.pdbx_description
1 polymer ?
#
loop_
_entity_poly.entity_id
_entity_poly.type
_entity_poly.pdbx_seq_one_letter_code
_entity_poly.pdbx_strand_id
1 'polypeptide(L)'
;MSFIRAVFNTVFDLTYFFAKGSVAYARKKGVTIGHNCRIYIRSWGSEPFLVTIGDDVTVTSGVKFITHDGSTCLVKDEQGERYQRFARITVGSQVFIGVNSIIMPGVNIGSNVVIGAGSVVTKDIPDNTVAIGVPAKVVSSFDDYHAKIKATCVSDTELKGVQGYAERVQHAIELQNQKQL
;
A
#
# COMPACT_ATOMS: atom_id res chain seq x y z
N MET A 1 19.09 14.18 -21.49
CA MET A 1 18.24 15.15 -20.76
C MET A 1 19.14 15.99 -19.88
N SER A 2 19.07 17.34 -19.92
CA SER A 2 19.99 18.21 -19.17
C SER A 2 19.80 17.98 -17.65
N PHE A 3 20.88 17.90 -16.89
CA PHE A 3 20.91 17.81 -15.42
C PHE A 3 20.02 18.88 -14.76
N ILE A 4 20.03 20.10 -15.28
CA ILE A 4 19.20 21.22 -14.82
C ILE A 4 17.70 20.88 -14.92
N ARG A 5 17.25 20.22 -15.99
CA ARG A 5 15.85 19.81 -16.17
C ARG A 5 15.45 18.72 -15.18
N ALA A 6 16.35 17.80 -14.86
CA ALA A 6 16.10 16.75 -13.85
C ALA A 6 15.95 17.35 -12.45
N VAL A 7 16.85 18.29 -12.07
CA VAL A 7 16.78 19.00 -10.77
C VAL A 7 15.48 19.80 -10.68
N PHE A 8 15.14 20.57 -11.72
CA PHE A 8 13.90 21.36 -11.75
C PHE A 8 12.67 20.48 -11.58
N ASN A 9 12.58 19.35 -12.29
CA ASN A 9 11.46 18.41 -12.17
C ASN A 9 11.37 17.83 -10.74
N THR A 10 12.51 17.50 -10.12
CA THR A 10 12.54 16.96 -8.75
C THR A 10 12.05 18.00 -7.74
N VAL A 11 12.52 19.25 -7.84
CA VAL A 11 12.07 20.33 -6.96
C VAL A 11 10.58 20.60 -7.17
N PHE A 12 10.12 20.66 -8.41
CA PHE A 12 8.70 20.86 -8.73
C PHE A 12 7.83 19.71 -8.20
N ASP A 13 8.27 18.46 -8.30
CA ASP A 13 7.57 17.29 -7.77
C ASP A 13 7.48 17.32 -6.24
N LEU A 14 8.55 17.72 -5.56
CA LEU A 14 8.55 17.88 -4.10
C LEU A 14 7.60 19.01 -3.65
N THR A 15 7.68 20.16 -4.28
CA THR A 15 6.77 21.29 -3.96
C THR A 15 5.32 20.92 -4.23
N TYR A 16 5.03 20.22 -5.31
CA TYR A 16 3.67 19.75 -5.62
C TYR A 16 3.17 18.75 -4.57
N PHE A 17 4.03 17.80 -4.16
CA PHE A 17 3.70 16.83 -3.12
C PHE A 17 3.33 17.49 -1.79
N PHE A 18 4.12 18.46 -1.32
CA PHE A 18 3.85 19.18 -0.07
C PHE A 18 2.65 20.12 -0.17
N ALA A 19 2.42 20.73 -1.33
CA ALA A 19 1.31 21.67 -1.52
C ALA A 19 -0.05 20.98 -1.74
N LYS A 20 -0.09 19.83 -2.43
CA LYS A 20 -1.33 19.16 -2.88
C LYS A 20 -1.57 17.80 -2.21
N GLY A 21 -0.59 17.29 -1.47
CA GLY A 21 -0.67 16.02 -0.78
C GLY A 21 -0.34 14.81 -1.66
N SER A 22 -0.19 13.66 -1.00
CA SER A 22 0.30 12.42 -1.60
C SER A 22 -0.63 11.81 -2.65
N VAL A 23 -1.94 11.89 -2.46
CA VAL A 23 -2.94 11.37 -3.42
C VAL A 23 -2.92 12.17 -4.73
N ALA A 24 -2.93 13.51 -4.64
CA ALA A 24 -2.86 14.38 -5.82
C ALA A 24 -1.53 14.17 -6.57
N TYR A 25 -0.44 14.00 -5.82
CA TYR A 25 0.87 13.69 -6.39
C TYR A 25 0.88 12.36 -7.15
N ALA A 26 0.32 11.30 -6.57
CA ALA A 26 0.25 10.00 -7.21
C ALA A 26 -0.60 10.03 -8.50
N ARG A 27 -1.74 10.72 -8.49
CA ARG A 27 -2.57 10.96 -9.70
C ARG A 27 -1.79 11.73 -10.78
N LYS A 28 -1.02 12.76 -10.38
CA LYS A 28 -0.13 13.48 -11.31
C LYS A 28 0.93 12.57 -11.93
N LYS A 29 1.40 11.54 -11.20
CA LYS A 29 2.34 10.53 -11.72
C LYS A 29 1.67 9.50 -12.64
N GLY A 30 0.35 9.48 -12.74
CA GLY A 30 -0.41 8.61 -13.63
C GLY A 30 -1.10 7.44 -12.92
N VAL A 31 -1.01 7.34 -11.59
CA VAL A 31 -1.73 6.32 -10.82
C VAL A 31 -3.22 6.65 -10.80
N THR A 32 -4.07 5.67 -11.06
CA THR A 32 -5.51 5.79 -10.81
C THR A 32 -5.77 5.54 -9.33
N ILE A 33 -6.34 6.52 -8.61
CA ILE A 33 -6.64 6.41 -7.17
C ILE A 33 -8.06 6.92 -6.93
N GLY A 34 -8.84 6.14 -6.18
CA GLY A 34 -10.17 6.46 -5.72
C GLY A 34 -10.21 7.56 -4.64
N HIS A 35 -11.26 7.57 -3.85
CA HIS A 35 -11.52 8.59 -2.83
C HIS A 35 -11.04 8.10 -1.45
N ASN A 36 -10.90 9.04 -0.51
CA ASN A 36 -10.63 8.79 0.91
C ASN A 36 -9.39 7.90 1.17
N CYS A 37 -8.36 7.97 0.30
CA CYS A 37 -7.14 7.17 0.43
C CYS A 37 -6.07 7.88 1.26
N ARG A 38 -5.29 7.08 2.01
CA ARG A 38 -4.11 7.51 2.77
C ARG A 38 -2.87 6.89 2.14
N ILE A 39 -2.04 7.71 1.51
CA ILE A 39 -0.87 7.27 0.74
C ILE A 39 0.40 7.80 1.42
N TYR A 40 1.24 6.90 1.92
CA TYR A 40 2.48 7.24 2.63
C TYR A 40 3.76 6.96 1.81
N ILE A 41 3.60 6.63 0.51
CA ILE A 41 4.72 6.47 -0.42
C ILE A 41 4.75 7.61 -1.44
N ARG A 42 5.93 7.86 -2.01
CA ARG A 42 6.14 8.78 -3.14
C ARG A 42 6.55 8.08 -4.42
N SER A 43 7.17 6.90 -4.30
CA SER A 43 7.61 6.12 -5.45
C SER A 43 6.56 5.08 -5.84
N TRP A 44 6.19 5.05 -7.11
CA TRP A 44 5.19 4.16 -7.69
C TRP A 44 5.78 3.24 -8.78
N GLY A 45 7.11 3.04 -8.75
CA GLY A 45 7.81 2.31 -9.79
C GLY A 45 8.00 3.15 -11.07
N SER A 46 8.38 2.49 -12.14
CA SER A 46 8.66 3.13 -13.44
C SER A 46 7.39 3.38 -14.26
N GLU A 47 6.36 2.57 -14.06
CA GLU A 47 5.09 2.61 -14.81
C GLU A 47 3.90 2.85 -13.86
N PRO A 48 3.79 4.04 -13.22
CA PRO A 48 2.72 4.36 -12.28
C PRO A 48 1.31 4.27 -12.90
N PHE A 49 1.18 4.47 -14.20
CA PHE A 49 -0.06 4.33 -14.97
C PHE A 49 -0.57 2.89 -15.10
N LEU A 50 0.21 1.89 -14.65
CA LEU A 50 -0.22 0.50 -14.55
C LEU A 50 -0.80 0.16 -13.17
N VAL A 51 -0.84 1.12 -12.22
CA VAL A 51 -1.36 0.90 -10.87
C VAL A 51 -2.73 1.56 -10.72
N THR A 52 -3.70 0.77 -10.26
CA THR A 52 -5.06 1.23 -9.94
C THR A 52 -5.37 0.93 -8.48
N ILE A 53 -5.84 1.91 -7.75
CA ILE A 53 -6.20 1.85 -6.32
C ILE A 53 -7.67 2.29 -6.19
N GLY A 54 -8.48 1.50 -5.49
CA GLY A 54 -9.89 1.80 -5.19
C GLY A 54 -10.07 2.88 -4.12
N ASP A 55 -11.25 2.90 -3.50
CA ASP A 55 -11.62 3.84 -2.44
C ASP A 55 -11.19 3.34 -1.05
N ASP A 56 -11.01 4.23 -0.08
CA ASP A 56 -10.72 3.92 1.33
C ASP A 56 -9.46 3.04 1.51
N VAL A 57 -8.45 3.23 0.65
CA VAL A 57 -7.21 2.45 0.69
C VAL A 57 -6.12 3.17 1.48
N THR A 58 -5.47 2.43 2.37
CA THR A 58 -4.25 2.87 3.04
C THR A 58 -3.03 2.15 2.48
N VAL A 59 -2.12 2.89 1.85
CA VAL A 59 -0.79 2.39 1.44
C VAL A 59 0.24 2.97 2.38
N THR A 60 0.81 2.13 3.24
CA THR A 60 1.76 2.57 4.27
C THR A 60 3.19 2.75 3.74
N SER A 61 4.09 3.23 4.59
CA SER A 61 5.48 3.56 4.22
C SER A 61 6.23 2.35 3.66
N GLY A 62 7.08 2.58 2.67
CA GLY A 62 7.96 1.56 2.11
C GLY A 62 7.30 0.54 1.20
N VAL A 63 5.97 0.59 1.00
CA VAL A 63 5.27 -0.29 0.05
C VAL A 63 5.80 -0.05 -1.35
N LYS A 64 6.01 -1.14 -2.11
CA LYS A 64 6.49 -1.12 -3.49
C LYS A 64 5.50 -1.81 -4.42
N PHE A 65 5.18 -1.16 -5.52
CA PHE A 65 4.43 -1.72 -6.64
C PHE A 65 5.42 -2.01 -7.77
N ILE A 66 5.58 -3.28 -8.10
CA ILE A 66 6.47 -3.74 -9.18
C ILE A 66 5.61 -4.04 -10.40
N THR A 67 5.74 -3.25 -11.44
CA THR A 67 4.88 -3.31 -12.64
C THR A 67 5.55 -4.02 -13.82
N HIS A 68 6.85 -4.33 -13.69
CA HIS A 68 7.61 -5.04 -14.71
C HIS A 68 8.58 -6.06 -14.11
N ASP A 69 9.04 -7.00 -14.94
CA ASP A 69 10.08 -7.94 -14.58
C ASP A 69 11.37 -7.61 -15.34
N GLY A 70 12.33 -7.03 -14.64
CA GLY A 70 13.61 -6.64 -15.21
C GLY A 70 14.51 -7.84 -15.60
N SER A 71 14.29 -9.03 -15.02
CA SER A 71 15.10 -10.23 -15.29
C SER A 71 14.92 -10.75 -16.70
N THR A 72 13.83 -10.38 -17.38
CA THR A 72 13.57 -10.76 -18.78
C THR A 72 14.68 -10.27 -19.73
N CYS A 73 15.48 -9.28 -19.33
CA CYS A 73 16.63 -8.81 -20.12
C CYS A 73 17.72 -9.88 -20.34
N LEU A 74 17.75 -10.93 -19.53
CA LEU A 74 18.67 -12.05 -19.65
C LEU A 74 18.32 -13.00 -20.80
N VAL A 75 17.07 -12.95 -21.29
CA VAL A 75 16.58 -13.77 -22.39
C VAL A 75 16.53 -12.93 -23.66
N LYS A 76 17.07 -13.48 -24.74
CA LYS A 76 17.15 -12.81 -26.04
C LYS A 76 16.31 -13.58 -27.07
N ASP A 77 15.72 -12.84 -28.00
CA ASP A 77 15.11 -13.42 -29.18
C ASP A 77 16.17 -13.79 -30.26
N GLU A 78 15.73 -14.28 -31.44
CA GLU A 78 16.58 -14.67 -32.54
C GLU A 78 17.38 -13.51 -33.16
N GLN A 79 16.93 -12.28 -32.94
CA GLN A 79 17.57 -11.06 -33.38
C GLN A 79 18.55 -10.46 -32.33
N GLY A 80 18.65 -11.12 -31.16
CA GLY A 80 19.48 -10.66 -30.03
C GLY A 80 18.84 -9.58 -29.17
N GLU A 81 17.56 -9.26 -29.37
CA GLU A 81 16.81 -8.28 -28.59
C GLU A 81 16.25 -8.89 -27.30
N ARG A 82 16.08 -8.06 -26.27
CA ARG A 82 15.57 -8.49 -24.96
C ARG A 82 14.05 -8.63 -24.94
N TYR A 83 13.55 -9.63 -24.22
CA TYR A 83 12.14 -9.66 -23.87
C TYR A 83 11.80 -8.63 -22.79
N GLN A 84 10.54 -8.20 -22.76
CA GLN A 84 10.00 -7.29 -21.77
C GLN A 84 8.69 -7.85 -21.21
N ARG A 85 8.48 -7.71 -19.91
CA ARG A 85 7.23 -8.11 -19.25
C ARG A 85 6.73 -6.95 -18.39
N PHE A 86 5.55 -6.47 -18.72
CA PHE A 86 4.81 -5.48 -17.94
C PHE A 86 3.45 -6.06 -17.53
N ALA A 87 2.95 -5.72 -16.34
CA ALA A 87 1.62 -6.13 -15.92
C ALA A 87 0.99 -5.09 -15.00
N ARG A 88 -0.34 -4.97 -15.08
CA ARG A 88 -1.13 -4.07 -14.23
C ARG A 88 -1.22 -4.61 -12.82
N ILE A 89 -1.34 -3.70 -11.85
CA ILE A 89 -1.67 -4.02 -10.47
C ILE A 89 -2.97 -3.30 -10.15
N THR A 90 -3.92 -4.06 -9.60
CA THR A 90 -5.22 -3.52 -9.17
C THR A 90 -5.39 -3.78 -7.67
N VAL A 91 -5.81 -2.76 -6.94
CA VAL A 91 -6.18 -2.83 -5.53
C VAL A 91 -7.63 -2.38 -5.41
N GLY A 92 -8.48 -3.22 -4.84
CA GLY A 92 -9.88 -2.94 -4.58
C GLY A 92 -10.08 -1.84 -3.54
N SER A 93 -11.26 -1.75 -2.98
CA SER A 93 -11.63 -0.75 -1.97
C SER A 93 -11.52 -1.30 -0.55
N GLN A 94 -11.36 -0.41 0.44
CA GLN A 94 -11.22 -0.77 1.86
C GLN A 94 -10.03 -1.72 2.11
N VAL A 95 -8.86 -1.35 1.57
CA VAL A 95 -7.63 -2.15 1.67
C VAL A 95 -6.58 -1.46 2.52
N PHE A 96 -5.95 -2.23 3.40
CA PHE A 96 -4.77 -1.78 4.15
C PHE A 96 -3.54 -2.56 3.68
N ILE A 97 -2.51 -1.87 3.20
CA ILE A 97 -1.23 -2.48 2.80
C ILE A 97 -0.16 -2.09 3.82
N GLY A 98 0.29 -3.09 4.56
CA GLY A 98 1.26 -2.95 5.65
C GLY A 98 2.64 -2.50 5.18
N VAL A 99 3.39 -1.90 6.11
CA VAL A 99 4.74 -1.31 5.88
C VAL A 99 5.67 -2.29 5.19
N ASN A 100 6.44 -1.78 4.21
CA ASN A 100 7.45 -2.53 3.45
C ASN A 100 6.93 -3.74 2.66
N SER A 101 5.63 -3.81 2.38
CA SER A 101 5.09 -4.86 1.50
C SER A 101 5.47 -4.61 0.04
N ILE A 102 5.61 -5.70 -0.72
CA ILE A 102 5.92 -5.68 -2.15
C ILE A 102 4.80 -6.34 -2.90
N ILE A 103 4.21 -5.63 -3.87
CA ILE A 103 3.16 -6.13 -4.74
C ILE A 103 3.77 -6.42 -6.10
N MET A 104 3.71 -7.68 -6.52
CA MET A 104 4.36 -8.16 -7.75
C MET A 104 3.51 -7.87 -9.00
N PRO A 105 4.14 -7.90 -10.21
CA PRO A 105 3.45 -7.61 -11.45
C PRO A 105 2.26 -8.54 -11.70
N GLY A 106 1.13 -7.97 -12.09
CA GLY A 106 -0.08 -8.70 -12.46
C GLY A 106 -1.01 -9.05 -11.31
N VAL A 107 -0.66 -8.67 -10.08
CA VAL A 107 -1.47 -8.99 -8.90
C VAL A 107 -2.73 -8.14 -8.84
N ASN A 108 -3.86 -8.80 -8.54
CA ASN A 108 -5.12 -8.17 -8.17
C ASN A 108 -5.38 -8.42 -6.67
N ILE A 109 -5.53 -7.36 -5.91
CA ILE A 109 -5.95 -7.40 -4.51
C ILE A 109 -7.42 -7.00 -4.47
N GLY A 110 -8.26 -7.85 -3.91
CA GLY A 110 -9.70 -7.61 -3.75
C GLY A 110 -10.03 -6.50 -2.77
N SER A 111 -11.30 -6.39 -2.42
CA SER A 111 -11.82 -5.41 -1.45
C SER A 111 -11.91 -6.01 -0.05
N ASN A 112 -11.92 -5.16 0.98
CA ASN A 112 -11.91 -5.57 2.39
C ASN A 112 -10.71 -6.47 2.71
N VAL A 113 -9.50 -6.04 2.33
CA VAL A 113 -8.27 -6.83 2.46
C VAL A 113 -7.27 -6.15 3.38
N VAL A 114 -6.62 -6.94 4.22
CA VAL A 114 -5.44 -6.51 4.99
C VAL A 114 -4.22 -7.28 4.49
N ILE A 115 -3.22 -6.56 4.00
CA ILE A 115 -1.89 -7.11 3.72
C ILE A 115 -0.98 -6.78 4.91
N GLY A 116 -0.48 -7.80 5.58
CA GLY A 116 0.43 -7.62 6.72
C GLY A 116 1.77 -7.01 6.31
N ALA A 117 2.41 -6.31 7.25
CA ALA A 117 3.71 -5.67 7.01
C ALA A 117 4.78 -6.66 6.52
N GLY A 118 5.67 -6.22 5.63
CA GLY A 118 6.77 -7.03 5.09
C GLY A 118 6.33 -8.15 4.15
N SER A 119 5.10 -8.19 3.71
CA SER A 119 4.59 -9.24 2.83
C SER A 119 5.05 -9.06 1.39
N VAL A 120 5.27 -10.19 0.68
CA VAL A 120 5.51 -10.20 -0.78
C VAL A 120 4.33 -10.87 -1.46
N VAL A 121 3.47 -10.07 -2.08
CA VAL A 121 2.25 -10.53 -2.74
C VAL A 121 2.59 -10.93 -4.17
N THR A 122 2.60 -12.23 -4.43
CA THR A 122 2.99 -12.83 -5.73
C THR A 122 1.81 -13.41 -6.50
N LYS A 123 0.63 -13.48 -5.89
CA LYS A 123 -0.63 -13.99 -6.47
C LYS A 123 -1.78 -13.11 -6.05
N ASP A 124 -2.88 -13.21 -6.75
CA ASP A 124 -4.12 -12.50 -6.42
C ASP A 124 -4.57 -12.80 -4.99
N ILE A 125 -5.11 -11.78 -4.33
CA ILE A 125 -5.68 -11.87 -2.99
C ILE A 125 -7.18 -11.65 -3.11
N PRO A 126 -8.01 -12.63 -2.69
CA PRO A 126 -9.47 -12.51 -2.78
C PRO A 126 -10.03 -11.47 -1.82
N ASP A 127 -11.28 -11.05 -2.09
CA ASP A 127 -12.04 -10.17 -1.21
C ASP A 127 -12.17 -10.74 0.21
N ASN A 128 -12.36 -9.86 1.18
CA ASN A 128 -12.68 -10.20 2.57
C ASN A 128 -11.63 -11.10 3.25
N THR A 129 -10.34 -10.82 3.04
CA THR A 129 -9.25 -11.65 3.59
C THR A 129 -8.14 -10.83 4.25
N VAL A 130 -7.38 -11.54 5.09
CA VAL A 130 -6.10 -11.08 5.62
C VAL A 130 -4.99 -11.97 5.06
N ALA A 131 -3.99 -11.36 4.42
CA ALA A 131 -2.87 -12.07 3.82
C ALA A 131 -1.53 -11.55 4.36
N ILE A 132 -0.62 -12.47 4.72
CA ILE A 132 0.69 -12.14 5.28
C ILE A 132 1.78 -13.08 4.76
N GLY A 133 3.03 -12.63 4.83
CA GLY A 133 4.22 -13.46 4.65
C GLY A 133 4.91 -13.33 3.29
N VAL A 134 5.94 -14.15 3.09
CA VAL A 134 6.80 -14.20 1.89
C VAL A 134 6.91 -15.65 1.42
N PRO A 135 6.19 -16.05 0.37
CA PRO A 135 5.13 -15.29 -0.31
C PRO A 135 3.88 -15.10 0.57
N ALA A 136 3.13 -14.03 0.33
CA ALA A 136 1.90 -13.75 1.06
C ALA A 136 0.85 -14.86 0.84
N LYS A 137 0.22 -15.29 1.94
CA LYS A 137 -0.87 -16.28 1.96
C LYS A 137 -2.02 -15.74 2.78
N VAL A 138 -3.24 -16.07 2.39
CA VAL A 138 -4.44 -15.82 3.21
C VAL A 138 -4.33 -16.63 4.50
N VAL A 139 -4.51 -15.96 5.64
CA VAL A 139 -4.41 -16.55 6.98
C VAL A 139 -5.69 -16.47 7.79
N SER A 140 -6.59 -15.54 7.43
CA SER A 140 -7.92 -15.45 8.03
C SER A 140 -8.89 -14.70 7.11
N SER A 141 -10.17 -14.74 7.45
CA SER A 141 -11.17 -13.85 6.88
C SER A 141 -11.03 -12.41 7.45
N PHE A 142 -11.56 -11.43 6.73
CA PHE A 142 -11.68 -10.06 7.24
C PHE A 142 -12.66 -9.98 8.43
N ASP A 143 -13.71 -10.82 8.44
CA ASP A 143 -14.69 -10.87 9.53
C ASP A 143 -14.06 -11.37 10.83
N ASP A 144 -13.23 -12.42 10.78
CA ASP A 144 -12.50 -12.90 11.96
C ASP A 144 -11.52 -11.84 12.47
N TYR A 145 -10.82 -11.18 11.56
CA TYR A 145 -9.94 -10.06 11.90
C TYR A 145 -10.72 -8.93 12.59
N HIS A 146 -11.87 -8.54 12.01
CA HIS A 146 -12.74 -7.51 12.56
C HIS A 146 -13.27 -7.87 13.97
N ALA A 147 -13.73 -9.12 14.15
CA ALA A 147 -14.15 -9.62 15.45
C ALA A 147 -13.03 -9.56 16.50
N LYS A 148 -11.83 -9.99 16.11
CA LYS A 148 -10.63 -9.91 16.96
C LYS A 148 -10.31 -8.47 17.35
N ILE A 149 -10.29 -7.53 16.41
CA ILE A 149 -10.02 -6.11 16.69
C ILE A 149 -11.04 -5.55 17.68
N LYS A 150 -12.31 -5.82 17.49
CA LYS A 150 -13.38 -5.40 18.44
C LYS A 150 -13.17 -5.96 19.85
N ALA A 151 -12.74 -7.21 19.95
CA ALA A 151 -12.53 -7.86 21.24
C ALA A 151 -11.28 -7.39 21.98
N THR A 152 -10.19 -7.06 21.24
CA THR A 152 -8.86 -6.85 21.85
C THR A 152 -8.34 -5.43 21.77
N CYS A 153 -8.89 -4.60 20.88
CA CYS A 153 -8.43 -3.22 20.69
C CYS A 153 -9.38 -2.23 21.35
N VAL A 154 -8.91 -0.98 21.44
CA VAL A 154 -9.63 0.14 22.02
C VAL A 154 -10.08 1.08 20.91
N SER A 155 -11.34 1.51 20.94
CA SER A 155 -11.89 2.45 19.96
C SER A 155 -11.57 3.90 20.32
N ASP A 156 -11.64 4.78 19.33
CA ASP A 156 -11.51 6.23 19.58
C ASP A 156 -12.61 6.76 20.51
N THR A 157 -13.76 6.10 20.57
CA THR A 157 -14.84 6.45 21.49
C THR A 157 -14.45 6.22 22.96
N GLU A 158 -13.75 5.11 23.24
CA GLU A 158 -13.25 4.80 24.59
C GLU A 158 -12.12 5.74 25.03
N LEU A 159 -11.42 6.35 24.06
CA LEU A 159 -10.35 7.33 24.31
C LEU A 159 -10.83 8.79 24.28
N LYS A 160 -12.16 9.00 24.19
CA LYS A 160 -12.73 10.34 24.13
C LYS A 160 -12.46 11.11 25.43
N GLY A 161 -11.93 12.33 25.29
CA GLY A 161 -11.62 13.20 26.44
C GLY A 161 -10.18 13.11 26.93
N VAL A 162 -9.41 12.11 26.51
CA VAL A 162 -7.96 12.04 26.82
C VAL A 162 -7.21 13.04 25.92
N GLN A 163 -6.52 13.98 26.54
CA GLN A 163 -5.74 15.03 25.88
C GLN A 163 -4.30 14.53 25.61
N GLY A 164 -3.73 14.96 24.48
CA GLY A 164 -2.35 14.61 24.14
C GLY A 164 -2.20 13.21 23.48
N TYR A 165 -1.25 13.10 22.54
CA TYR A 165 -1.04 11.84 21.84
C TYR A 165 -0.42 10.76 22.73
N ALA A 166 0.57 11.14 23.55
CA ALA A 166 1.26 10.20 24.43
C ALA A 166 0.32 9.63 25.49
N GLU A 167 -0.50 10.46 26.11
CA GLU A 167 -1.50 10.06 27.10
C GLU A 167 -2.56 9.13 26.49
N ARG A 168 -3.03 9.43 25.27
CA ARG A 168 -3.96 8.54 24.53
C ARG A 168 -3.36 7.17 24.30
N VAL A 169 -2.09 7.11 23.87
CA VAL A 169 -1.38 5.83 23.63
C VAL A 169 -1.25 5.06 24.95
N GLN A 170 -0.83 5.69 26.02
CA GLN A 170 -0.68 5.05 27.35
C GLN A 170 -2.01 4.50 27.86
N HIS A 171 -3.07 5.31 27.82
CA HIS A 171 -4.42 4.90 28.24
C HIS A 171 -4.97 3.75 27.38
N ALA A 172 -4.71 3.79 26.06
CA ALA A 172 -5.09 2.69 25.17
C ALA A 172 -4.41 1.36 25.55
N ILE A 173 -3.12 1.39 25.91
CA ILE A 173 -2.38 0.20 26.37
C ILE A 173 -2.99 -0.36 27.65
N GLU A 174 -3.31 0.49 28.63
CA GLU A 174 -3.93 0.10 29.89
C GLU A 174 -5.29 -0.59 29.68
N LEU A 175 -6.14 -0.01 28.84
CA LEU A 175 -7.44 -0.59 28.50
C LEU A 175 -7.31 -1.91 27.71
N GLN A 176 -6.34 -2.01 26.79
CA GLN A 176 -6.09 -3.26 26.06
C GLN A 176 -5.65 -4.39 26.97
N ASN A 177 -4.78 -4.10 27.95
CA ASN A 177 -4.34 -5.08 28.94
C ASN A 177 -5.52 -5.61 29.79
N GLN A 178 -6.51 -4.76 30.11
CA GLN A 178 -7.73 -5.17 30.81
C GLN A 178 -8.62 -6.07 29.97
N LYS A 179 -8.67 -5.85 28.63
CA LYS A 179 -9.47 -6.68 27.70
C LYS A 179 -8.86 -8.07 27.44
N GLN A 180 -7.59 -8.27 27.75
CA GLN A 180 -6.87 -9.54 27.54
C GLN A 180 -6.85 -10.43 28.79
N LEU A 181 -7.32 -9.94 29.93
CA LEU A 181 -7.54 -10.69 31.17
C LEU A 181 -8.93 -11.32 31.23
#